data_06d769aabaad69f541fe30723852edb5
#
_entry.id   06d769aabaad69f541fe30723852edb5
#
_cell.length_a   1.000
_cell.length_b   1.000
_cell.length_c   1.000
_cell.angle_alpha   90.00
_cell.angle_beta   90.00
_cell.angle_gamma   90.00
#
_symmetry.space_group_name_H-M   'P 1'
#
loop_
_entity.id
_entity.type
_entity.pdbx_description
1 polymer ?
#
loop_
_entity_poly.entity_id
_entity_poly.type
_entity_poly.pdbx_seq_one_letter_code
_entity_poly.pdbx_strand_id
1 'polypeptide(L)'
;VGNIEAICANWENTPVHTSLKSNLTKIASDTNRWLNYYISFSPTESIADTDCPIFVLYGEKDIQVRSELNMPQMQRLAPKATVKLYPGLNHLFQYAQTGTVQEYGTIEETISPEVLQDIVDFISFKPR
;
A
#
# COMPACT_ATOMS: atom_id res chain seq x y z
N VAL A 1 13.47 -7.40 -11.38
CA VAL A 1 12.58 -7.17 -12.54
C VAL A 1 11.14 -7.37 -12.12
N GLY A 2 10.79 -8.49 -11.44
CA GLY A 2 9.41 -8.79 -11.02
C GLY A 2 8.76 -7.72 -10.12
N ASN A 3 9.55 -7.06 -9.29
CA ASN A 3 9.03 -6.02 -8.40
C ASN A 3 8.72 -4.70 -9.10
N ILE A 4 9.45 -4.37 -10.17
CA ILE A 4 9.14 -3.19 -11.01
C ILE A 4 7.77 -3.34 -11.68
N GLU A 5 7.43 -4.53 -12.17
CA GLU A 5 6.12 -4.80 -12.76
C GLU A 5 5.00 -4.65 -11.71
N ALA A 6 5.21 -5.16 -10.49
CA ALA A 6 4.25 -5.01 -9.41
C ALA A 6 4.05 -3.53 -9.00
N ILE A 7 5.14 -2.75 -8.93
CA ILE A 7 5.05 -1.31 -8.67
C ILE A 7 4.29 -0.59 -9.78
N CYS A 8 4.60 -0.91 -11.05
CA CYS A 8 3.96 -0.27 -12.19
C CYS A 8 2.47 -0.65 -12.35
N ALA A 9 2.05 -1.82 -11.86
CA ALA A 9 0.66 -2.25 -11.92
C ALA A 9 -0.30 -1.30 -11.18
N ASN A 10 0.16 -0.65 -10.11
CA ASN A 10 -0.63 0.36 -9.39
C ASN A 10 -0.94 1.60 -10.25
N TRP A 11 -0.17 1.83 -11.31
CA TRP A 11 -0.27 2.99 -12.20
C TRP A 11 -0.73 2.62 -13.60
N GLU A 12 -1.14 1.37 -13.82
CA GLU A 12 -1.61 0.89 -15.11
C GLU A 12 -2.76 1.76 -15.63
N ASN A 13 -2.74 2.05 -16.93
CA ASN A 13 -3.70 2.94 -17.59
C ASN A 13 -3.62 4.42 -17.17
N THR A 14 -2.54 4.83 -16.51
CA THR A 14 -2.27 6.25 -16.24
C THR A 14 -1.20 6.81 -17.18
N PRO A 15 -1.18 8.15 -17.42
CA PRO A 15 -0.14 8.78 -18.25
C PRO A 15 1.29 8.60 -17.69
N VAL A 16 1.42 8.34 -16.40
CA VAL A 16 2.71 8.14 -15.72
C VAL A 16 3.28 6.72 -15.87
N HIS A 17 2.48 5.74 -16.24
CA HIS A 17 2.89 4.32 -16.24
C HIS A 17 4.15 4.07 -17.07
N THR A 18 4.18 4.55 -18.32
CA THR A 18 5.33 4.32 -19.22
C THR A 18 6.61 4.99 -18.72
N SER A 19 6.50 6.25 -18.25
CA SER A 19 7.65 6.99 -17.72
C SER A 19 8.13 6.42 -16.39
N LEU A 20 7.21 5.99 -15.52
CA LEU A 20 7.53 5.34 -14.26
C LEU A 20 8.31 4.04 -14.49
N LYS A 21 7.83 3.17 -15.37
CA LYS A 21 8.49 1.90 -15.71
C LYS A 21 9.90 2.13 -16.24
N SER A 22 10.06 3.08 -17.18
CA SER A 22 11.36 3.43 -17.74
C SER A 22 12.32 3.95 -16.68
N ASN A 23 11.86 4.85 -15.82
CA ASN A 23 12.67 5.42 -14.74
C ASN A 23 13.07 4.37 -13.70
N LEU A 24 12.16 3.50 -13.26
CA LEU A 24 12.46 2.43 -12.32
C LEU A 24 13.46 1.42 -12.90
N THR A 25 13.32 1.07 -14.17
CA THR A 25 14.28 0.18 -14.86
C THR A 25 15.68 0.80 -14.91
N LYS A 26 15.76 2.10 -15.21
CA LYS A 26 17.03 2.83 -15.23
C LYS A 26 17.66 2.89 -13.83
N ILE A 27 16.87 3.19 -12.80
CA ILE A 27 17.33 3.24 -11.41
C ILE A 27 17.80 1.86 -10.95
N ALA A 28 17.10 0.78 -11.30
CA ALA A 28 17.49 -0.58 -10.97
C ALA A 28 18.80 -1.03 -11.64
N SER A 29 19.19 -0.38 -12.73
CA SER A 29 20.48 -0.60 -13.41
C SER A 29 21.62 0.30 -12.90
N ASP A 30 21.31 1.29 -12.05
CA ASP A 30 22.27 2.23 -11.50
C ASP A 30 23.06 1.61 -10.34
N THR A 31 24.22 2.23 -10.05
CA THR A 31 25.13 1.85 -8.95
C THR A 31 24.61 2.22 -7.56
N ASN A 32 23.46 2.86 -7.45
CA ASN A 32 22.83 3.19 -6.17
C ASN A 32 22.32 1.92 -5.47
N ARG A 33 23.18 1.35 -4.63
CA ARG A 33 22.96 0.07 -3.94
C ARG A 33 21.66 0.05 -3.11
N TRP A 34 21.33 1.13 -2.41
CA TRP A 34 20.15 1.20 -1.57
C TRP A 34 18.85 1.17 -2.40
N LEU A 35 18.79 2.01 -3.42
CA LEU A 35 17.61 2.13 -4.27
C LEU A 35 17.41 0.86 -5.12
N ASN A 36 18.52 0.28 -5.60
CA ASN A 36 18.49 -0.98 -6.32
C ASN A 36 17.96 -2.13 -5.43
N TYR A 37 18.44 -2.23 -4.19
CA TYR A 37 17.93 -3.19 -3.21
C TYR A 37 16.43 -2.96 -2.94
N TYR A 38 16.01 -1.73 -2.68
CA TYR A 38 14.62 -1.38 -2.39
C TYR A 38 13.67 -1.78 -3.54
N ILE A 39 14.05 -1.48 -4.80
CA ILE A 39 13.24 -1.82 -5.98
C ILE A 39 13.23 -3.33 -6.24
N SER A 40 14.31 -4.02 -5.91
CA SER A 40 14.46 -5.46 -6.16
C SER A 40 13.90 -6.33 -5.03
N PHE A 41 13.71 -5.75 -3.84
CA PHE A 41 13.20 -6.46 -2.67
C PHE A 41 11.74 -6.90 -2.87
N SER A 42 11.46 -8.17 -2.60
CA SER A 42 10.11 -8.71 -2.55
C SER A 42 9.78 -9.13 -1.11
N PRO A 43 8.77 -8.55 -0.48
CA PRO A 43 8.38 -8.92 0.89
C PRO A 43 7.56 -10.21 0.96
N THR A 44 7.32 -10.87 -0.18
CA THR A 44 6.38 -12.01 -0.30
C THR A 44 6.69 -13.13 0.70
N GLU A 45 7.95 -13.57 0.76
CA GLU A 45 8.37 -14.65 1.67
C GLU A 45 8.27 -14.18 3.13
N SER A 46 8.76 -12.97 3.42
CA SER A 46 8.71 -12.42 4.77
C SER A 46 7.29 -12.27 5.31
N ILE A 47 6.33 -11.88 4.47
CA ILE A 47 4.91 -11.79 4.84
C ILE A 47 4.33 -13.17 5.10
N ALA A 48 4.62 -14.15 4.23
CA ALA A 48 4.12 -15.51 4.35
C ALA A 48 4.64 -16.22 5.61
N ASP A 49 5.89 -15.93 5.99
CA ASP A 49 6.57 -16.53 7.15
C ASP A 49 6.33 -15.76 8.46
N THR A 50 5.49 -14.71 8.44
CA THR A 50 5.20 -13.92 9.63
C THR A 50 4.25 -14.65 10.57
N ASP A 51 4.69 -14.91 11.80
CA ASP A 51 3.90 -15.58 12.83
C ASP A 51 3.07 -14.63 13.71
N CYS A 52 3.37 -13.33 13.70
CA CYS A 52 2.58 -12.35 14.46
C CYS A 52 1.25 -12.02 13.75
N PRO A 53 0.23 -11.58 14.50
CA PRO A 53 -1.00 -11.08 13.89
C PRO A 53 -0.73 -9.93 12.93
N ILE A 54 -1.34 -9.99 11.75
CA ILE A 54 -1.20 -8.96 10.71
C ILE A 54 -2.54 -8.24 10.53
N PHE A 55 -2.51 -6.92 10.59
CA PHE A 55 -3.65 -6.06 10.24
C PHE A 55 -3.29 -5.21 9.04
N VAL A 56 -4.07 -5.31 7.97
CA VAL A 56 -3.84 -4.64 6.69
C VAL A 56 -4.98 -3.69 6.41
N LEU A 57 -4.64 -2.43 6.20
CA LEU A 57 -5.59 -1.35 5.99
C LEU A 57 -5.47 -0.82 4.56
N TYR A 58 -6.62 -0.59 3.92
CA TYR A 58 -6.68 0.02 2.59
C TYR A 58 -7.71 1.15 2.58
N GLY A 59 -7.35 2.28 1.96
CA GLY A 59 -8.31 3.31 1.57
C GLY A 59 -8.94 2.98 0.22
N GLU A 60 -10.26 3.12 0.10
CA GLU A 60 -10.96 2.90 -1.17
C GLU A 60 -10.51 3.90 -2.26
N LYS A 61 -10.22 5.14 -1.85
CA LYS A 61 -9.76 6.22 -2.73
C LYS A 61 -8.24 6.37 -2.77
N ASP A 62 -7.51 5.36 -2.28
CA ASP A 62 -6.06 5.34 -2.40
C ASP A 62 -5.65 5.06 -3.85
N ILE A 63 -5.17 6.11 -4.53
CA ILE A 63 -4.67 6.02 -5.91
C ILE A 63 -3.20 5.63 -5.98
N GLN A 64 -2.47 5.63 -4.86
CA GLN A 64 -1.05 5.28 -4.79
C GLN A 64 -0.86 3.78 -4.53
N VAL A 65 -1.64 3.21 -3.61
CA VAL A 65 -1.66 1.77 -3.32
C VAL A 65 -3.09 1.26 -3.52
N ARG A 66 -3.44 1.02 -4.76
CA ARG A 66 -4.79 0.65 -5.17
C ARG A 66 -5.25 -0.65 -4.51
N SER A 67 -6.33 -0.58 -3.75
CA SER A 67 -6.87 -1.70 -2.98
C SER A 67 -7.28 -2.88 -3.87
N GLU A 68 -7.87 -2.61 -5.03
CA GLU A 68 -8.32 -3.64 -5.97
C GLU A 68 -7.18 -4.50 -6.55
N LEU A 69 -5.94 -3.97 -6.58
CA LEU A 69 -4.76 -4.71 -7.02
C LEU A 69 -4.03 -5.41 -5.87
N ASN A 70 -3.94 -4.74 -4.72
CA ASN A 70 -3.08 -5.18 -3.62
C ASN A 70 -3.81 -6.07 -2.60
N MET A 71 -5.09 -5.81 -2.34
CA MET A 71 -5.87 -6.57 -1.36
C MET A 71 -5.95 -8.08 -1.70
N PRO A 72 -6.26 -8.50 -2.95
CA PRO A 72 -6.30 -9.92 -3.29
C PRO A 72 -4.93 -10.61 -3.17
N GLN A 73 -3.84 -9.87 -3.41
CA GLN A 73 -2.49 -10.39 -3.23
C GLN A 73 -2.18 -10.61 -1.75
N MET A 74 -2.49 -9.61 -0.92
CA MET A 74 -2.26 -9.70 0.51
C MET A 74 -3.05 -10.83 1.17
N GLN A 75 -4.32 -11.01 0.77
CA GLN A 75 -5.15 -12.12 1.24
C GLN A 75 -4.58 -13.50 0.88
N ARG A 76 -3.91 -13.62 -0.26
CA ARG A 76 -3.21 -14.86 -0.64
C ARG A 76 -1.93 -15.10 0.15
N LEU A 77 -1.15 -14.04 0.40
CA LEU A 77 0.13 -14.13 1.10
C LEU A 77 -0.04 -14.36 2.60
N ALA A 78 -1.02 -13.71 3.19
CA ALA A 78 -1.32 -13.78 4.62
C ALA A 78 -2.80 -14.11 4.85
N PRO A 79 -3.23 -15.36 4.64
CA PRO A 79 -4.64 -15.76 4.73
C PRO A 79 -5.24 -15.62 6.13
N LYS A 80 -4.40 -15.48 7.16
CA LYS A 80 -4.81 -15.23 8.55
C LYS A 80 -4.85 -13.74 8.90
N ALA A 81 -4.40 -12.86 8.01
CA ALA A 81 -4.41 -11.43 8.26
C ALA A 81 -5.85 -10.88 8.34
N THR A 82 -6.06 -9.95 9.25
CA THR A 82 -7.26 -9.11 9.22
C THR A 82 -7.06 -8.04 8.15
N VAL A 83 -7.90 -8.03 7.13
CA VAL A 83 -7.82 -7.06 6.03
C VAL A 83 -9.06 -6.20 6.03
N LYS A 84 -8.91 -4.88 6.11
CA LYS A 84 -10.03 -3.94 6.13
C LYS A 84 -9.86 -2.87 5.03
N LEU A 85 -10.93 -2.64 4.28
CA LEU A 85 -11.07 -1.55 3.32
C LEU A 85 -11.94 -0.46 3.94
N TYR A 86 -11.48 0.78 3.89
CA TYR A 86 -12.19 1.96 4.39
C TYR A 86 -12.78 2.76 3.23
N PRO A 87 -14.11 2.79 3.10
CA PRO A 87 -14.77 3.55 2.05
C PRO A 87 -14.45 5.05 2.16
N GLY A 88 -14.20 5.68 1.04
CA GLY A 88 -13.98 7.12 0.96
C GLY A 88 -12.62 7.63 1.47
N LEU A 89 -11.75 6.77 2.01
CA LEU A 89 -10.45 7.19 2.52
C LEU A 89 -9.36 7.14 1.44
N ASN A 90 -8.46 8.15 1.46
CA ASN A 90 -7.29 8.26 0.60
C ASN A 90 -6.08 7.49 1.16
N HIS A 91 -4.89 7.70 0.57
CA HIS A 91 -3.63 7.10 1.00
C HIS A 91 -3.19 7.48 2.42
N LEU A 92 -3.59 8.64 2.90
CA LEU A 92 -3.32 9.11 4.27
C LEU A 92 -4.43 8.72 5.26
N PHE A 93 -5.39 7.89 4.83
CA PHE A 93 -6.58 7.54 5.60
C PHE A 93 -7.40 8.75 6.04
N GLN A 94 -7.51 9.76 5.17
CA GLN A 94 -8.37 10.91 5.32
C GLN A 94 -9.61 10.75 4.44
N TYR A 95 -10.77 11.23 4.88
CA TYR A 95 -11.94 11.31 4.01
C TYR A 95 -11.70 12.29 2.86
N ALA A 96 -11.70 11.77 1.64
CA ALA A 96 -11.37 12.49 0.43
C ALA A 96 -12.49 12.42 -0.61
N GLN A 97 -12.56 13.40 -1.50
CA GLN A 97 -13.49 13.36 -2.62
C GLN A 97 -12.89 12.61 -3.82
N THR A 98 -11.66 12.90 -4.17
CA THR A 98 -10.96 12.32 -5.33
C THR A 98 -9.84 11.36 -4.95
N GLY A 99 -9.27 11.48 -3.75
CA GLY A 99 -8.12 10.71 -3.31
C GLY A 99 -6.79 11.18 -3.90
N THR A 100 -6.79 12.29 -4.65
CA THR A 100 -5.58 12.83 -5.28
C THR A 100 -4.68 13.55 -4.25
N VAL A 101 -3.38 13.58 -4.52
CA VAL A 101 -2.38 14.26 -3.68
C VAL A 101 -2.70 15.74 -3.48
N GLN A 102 -3.37 16.37 -4.47
CA GLN A 102 -3.76 17.78 -4.41
C GLN A 102 -4.77 18.07 -3.29
N GLU A 103 -5.55 17.10 -2.87
CA GLU A 103 -6.50 17.27 -1.75
C GLU A 103 -5.83 17.26 -0.38
N TYR A 104 -4.65 16.65 -0.21
CA TYR A 104 -4.04 16.42 1.09
C TYR A 104 -3.85 17.69 1.90
N GLY A 105 -3.48 18.80 1.24
CA GLY A 105 -3.28 20.09 1.89
C GLY A 105 -4.56 20.84 2.27
N THR A 106 -5.72 20.39 1.84
CA THR A 106 -7.02 21.02 2.09
C THR A 106 -7.89 20.25 3.08
N ILE A 107 -7.51 19.02 3.41
CA ILE A 107 -8.21 18.18 4.37
C ILE A 107 -7.63 18.45 5.75
N GLU A 108 -8.45 18.94 6.69
CA GLU A 108 -8.03 19.22 8.07
C GLU A 108 -7.75 17.96 8.89
N GLU A 109 -8.45 16.88 8.57
CA GLU A 109 -8.27 15.59 9.23
C GLU A 109 -6.87 15.04 8.96
N THR A 110 -6.15 14.63 10.00
CA THR A 110 -4.82 14.02 9.85
C THR A 110 -4.94 12.53 9.48
N ILE A 111 -5.85 11.83 10.15
CA ILE A 111 -6.20 10.42 9.92
C ILE A 111 -7.59 10.17 10.49
N SER A 112 -8.40 9.38 9.82
CA SER A 112 -9.75 9.08 10.27
C SER A 112 -9.77 8.46 11.68
N PRO A 113 -10.60 8.98 12.60
CA PRO A 113 -10.75 8.40 13.94
C PRO A 113 -11.18 6.92 13.92
N GLU A 114 -11.95 6.51 12.92
CA GLU A 114 -12.33 5.11 12.72
C GLU A 114 -11.11 4.20 12.53
N VAL A 115 -10.14 4.64 11.72
CA VAL A 115 -8.89 3.89 11.48
C VAL A 115 -8.07 3.78 12.76
N LEU A 116 -7.98 4.88 13.51
CA LEU A 116 -7.25 4.90 14.79
C LEU A 116 -7.90 3.96 15.80
N GLN A 117 -9.22 3.94 15.88
CA GLN A 117 -9.94 3.04 16.79
C GLN A 117 -9.71 1.58 16.44
N ASP A 118 -9.79 1.22 15.16
CA ASP A 118 -9.53 -0.14 14.70
C ASP A 118 -8.09 -0.60 15.00
N ILE A 119 -7.10 0.29 14.83
CA ILE A 119 -5.71 0.00 15.19
C ILE A 119 -5.59 -0.26 16.70
N VAL A 120 -6.21 0.59 17.53
CA VAL A 120 -6.20 0.43 18.99
C VAL A 120 -6.86 -0.89 19.39
N ASP A 121 -8.00 -1.21 18.79
CA ASP A 121 -8.74 -2.45 19.06
C ASP A 121 -7.91 -3.68 18.68
N PHE A 122 -7.26 -3.64 17.51
CA PHE A 122 -6.40 -4.72 17.05
C PHE A 122 -5.19 -4.94 17.97
N ILE A 123 -4.50 -3.87 18.39
CA ILE A 123 -3.34 -3.96 19.28
C ILE A 123 -3.76 -4.41 20.69
N SER A 124 -4.95 -3.97 21.14
CA SER A 124 -5.47 -4.31 22.47
C SER A 124 -6.03 -5.72 22.55
N PHE A 125 -6.30 -6.35 21.39
CA PHE A 125 -6.78 -7.72 21.33
C PHE A 125 -5.68 -8.68 21.81
N LYS A 126 -5.81 -9.16 23.06
CA LYS A 126 -4.98 -10.25 23.58
C LYS A 126 -5.64 -11.57 23.16
N PRO A 127 -5.06 -12.34 22.24
CA PRO A 127 -5.55 -13.70 22.01
C PRO A 127 -5.39 -14.48 23.33
N ARG A 128 -6.48 -15.08 23.75
CA ARG A 128 -6.49 -16.02 24.89
C ARG A 128 -5.80 -17.32 24.48
#